data_a7f3bf40169db1d8e02fc5a76cdce591
#
_entry.id   a7f3bf40169db1d8e02fc5a76cdce591
#
_cell.length_a   1.000
_cell.length_b   1.000
_cell.length_c   1.000
_cell.angle_alpha   90.00
_cell.angle_beta   90.00
_cell.angle_gamma   90.00
#
_symmetry.space_group_name_H-M   'P 1'
#
loop_
_entity.id
_entity.type
_entity.pdbx_description
1 polymer ?
#
loop_
_entity_poly.entity_id
_entity_poly.type
_entity_poly.pdbx_seq_one_letter_code
_entity_poly.pdbx_strand_id
1 'polypeptide(L)'
;MTNNDEHAKKIFLLRDHGRDATGEVVDWGLNSRLDNLQAAILLHKLKTYKSDIKRRRSIAKMYSKGLSDISAIQLPPSPEFDGINFDIYQNFELRAKSRDELRNFLNEKGIGTIIQWAGTPVHKFKKLGFRDIKLPFTEAYFKECLMLPMNMGINDDEIDYVISSIRDFYG
;
A
#
# COMPACT_ATOMS: atom_id res chain seq x y z
N MET A 1 -18.05 1.55 0.44
CA MET A 1 -19.20 2.31 -0.11
C MET A 1 -20.00 1.40 -1.02
N THR A 2 -21.32 1.54 -1.09
CA THR A 2 -22.21 0.73 -1.94
C THR A 2 -23.32 1.60 -2.51
N ASN A 3 -23.76 1.29 -3.73
CA ASN A 3 -24.94 1.89 -4.36
C ASN A 3 -26.17 0.97 -4.26
N ASN A 4 -26.05 -0.15 -3.55
CA ASN A 4 -27.15 -1.07 -3.29
C ASN A 4 -27.77 -0.77 -1.93
N ASP A 5 -29.06 -0.44 -1.91
CA ASP A 5 -29.78 -0.02 -0.70
C ASP A 5 -29.94 -1.13 0.35
N GLU A 6 -30.05 -2.38 -0.08
CA GLU A 6 -30.13 -3.51 0.85
C GLU A 6 -28.79 -3.73 1.55
N HIS A 7 -27.69 -3.64 0.81
CA HIS A 7 -26.35 -3.69 1.39
C HIS A 7 -26.12 -2.51 2.33
N ALA A 8 -26.55 -1.30 1.96
CA ALA A 8 -26.45 -0.13 2.82
C ALA A 8 -27.17 -0.33 4.14
N LYS A 9 -28.44 -0.78 4.12
CA LYS A 9 -29.24 -1.10 5.32
C LYS A 9 -28.54 -2.13 6.19
N LYS A 10 -28.04 -3.22 5.59
CA LYS A 10 -27.33 -4.27 6.32
C LYS A 10 -26.04 -3.75 6.97
N ILE A 11 -25.26 -2.91 6.28
CA ILE A 11 -24.05 -2.30 6.81
C ILE A 11 -24.37 -1.37 7.99
N PHE A 12 -25.42 -0.55 7.87
CA PHE A 12 -25.88 0.33 8.97
C PHE A 12 -26.25 -0.46 10.22
N LEU A 13 -26.91 -1.57 10.07
CA LEU A 13 -27.29 -2.45 11.16
C LEU A 13 -26.05 -3.11 11.79
N LEU A 14 -25.17 -3.71 10.97
CA LEU A 14 -24.00 -4.43 11.45
C LEU A 14 -22.96 -3.53 12.13
N ARG A 15 -22.79 -2.28 11.68
CA ARG A 15 -21.82 -1.33 12.26
C ARG A 15 -22.19 -0.84 13.65
N ASP A 16 -23.45 -0.96 14.07
CA ASP A 16 -23.97 -0.52 15.36
C ASP A 16 -24.66 -1.66 16.14
N HIS A 17 -23.89 -2.68 16.46
CA HIS A 17 -24.28 -3.81 17.29
C HIS A 17 -25.48 -4.61 16.76
N GLY A 18 -25.81 -4.52 15.49
CA GLY A 18 -26.99 -5.18 14.91
C GLY A 18 -28.30 -4.50 15.25
N ARG A 19 -28.29 -3.20 15.64
CA ARG A 19 -29.48 -2.43 15.97
C ARG A 19 -30.17 -1.92 14.72
N ASP A 20 -31.49 -2.00 14.75
CA ASP A 20 -32.34 -1.36 13.74
C ASP A 20 -32.66 0.11 14.09
N ALA A 21 -33.52 0.75 13.28
CA ALA A 21 -33.92 2.15 13.46
C ALA A 21 -34.73 2.38 14.74
N THR A 22 -35.32 1.35 15.34
CA THR A 22 -36.07 1.42 16.61
C THR A 22 -35.16 1.26 17.83
N GLY A 23 -33.89 0.86 17.61
CA GLY A 23 -32.91 0.58 18.64
C GLY A 23 -32.91 -0.88 19.11
N GLU A 24 -33.75 -1.73 18.52
CA GLU A 24 -33.78 -3.16 18.82
C GLU A 24 -32.60 -3.89 18.16
N VAL A 25 -31.99 -4.82 18.88
CA VAL A 25 -30.93 -5.70 18.35
C VAL A 25 -31.59 -6.83 17.59
N VAL A 26 -31.48 -6.80 16.27
CA VAL A 26 -32.14 -7.78 15.36
C VAL A 26 -31.15 -8.69 14.64
N ASP A 27 -29.83 -8.46 14.82
CA ASP A 27 -28.78 -9.29 14.24
C ASP A 27 -27.47 -9.16 15.04
N TRP A 28 -26.51 -10.03 14.75
CA TRP A 28 -25.14 -9.88 15.27
C TRP A 28 -24.43 -8.73 14.57
N GLY A 29 -23.82 -7.84 15.36
CA GLY A 29 -23.10 -6.69 14.82
C GLY A 29 -21.86 -6.34 15.63
N LEU A 30 -21.16 -5.31 15.17
CA LEU A 30 -19.92 -4.81 15.77
C LEU A 30 -20.09 -3.34 16.17
N ASN A 31 -19.22 -2.84 17.03
CA ASN A 31 -19.02 -1.42 17.16
C ASN A 31 -18.02 -0.97 16.09
N SER A 32 -18.53 -0.54 14.93
CA SER A 32 -17.72 -0.07 13.79
C SER A 32 -18.24 1.28 13.29
N ARG A 33 -18.02 2.29 14.12
CA ARG A 33 -18.44 3.68 13.87
C ARG A 33 -17.20 4.56 13.75
N LEU A 34 -17.37 5.72 13.13
CA LEU A 34 -16.34 6.75 13.11
C LEU A 34 -16.47 7.60 14.37
N ASP A 35 -15.52 7.48 15.29
CA ASP A 35 -15.50 8.28 16.51
C ASP A 35 -15.25 9.77 16.20
N ASN A 36 -15.80 10.66 17.02
CA ASN A 36 -15.67 12.11 16.84
C ASN A 36 -14.20 12.55 16.83
N LEU A 37 -13.35 11.95 17.65
CA LEU A 37 -11.92 12.23 17.66
C LEU A 37 -11.27 11.85 16.33
N GLN A 38 -11.57 10.66 15.81
CA GLN A 38 -11.07 10.22 14.50
C GLN A 38 -11.59 11.12 13.37
N ALA A 39 -12.89 11.48 13.43
CA ALA A 39 -13.47 12.39 12.45
C ALA A 39 -12.81 13.77 12.45
N ALA A 40 -12.48 14.31 13.61
CA ALA A 40 -11.79 15.60 13.74
C ALA A 40 -10.38 15.55 13.15
N ILE A 41 -9.62 14.48 13.43
CA ILE A 41 -8.28 14.26 12.85
C ILE A 41 -8.37 14.13 11.33
N LEU A 42 -9.30 13.34 10.81
CA LEU A 42 -9.50 13.17 9.38
C LEU A 42 -9.90 14.48 8.69
N LEU A 43 -10.80 15.24 9.30
CA LEU A 43 -11.22 16.56 8.79
C LEU A 43 -10.02 17.52 8.70
N HIS A 44 -9.14 17.51 9.69
CA HIS A 44 -7.90 18.30 9.65
C HIS A 44 -7.00 17.85 8.49
N LYS A 45 -6.76 16.55 8.34
CA LYS A 45 -5.90 15.97 7.27
C LYS A 45 -6.47 16.21 5.87
N LEU A 46 -7.79 16.24 5.71
CA LEU A 46 -8.40 16.51 4.40
C LEU A 46 -8.04 17.88 3.84
N LYS A 47 -7.66 18.85 4.68
CA LYS A 47 -7.23 20.18 4.23
C LYS A 47 -5.97 20.14 3.37
N THR A 48 -5.04 19.21 3.65
CA THR A 48 -3.78 19.04 2.92
C THR A 48 -3.78 17.88 1.93
N TYR A 49 -4.86 17.09 1.90
CA TYR A 49 -4.89 15.82 1.17
C TYR A 49 -4.53 15.93 -0.32
N LYS A 50 -4.98 17.01 -0.99
CA LYS A 50 -4.64 17.24 -2.40
C LYS A 50 -3.15 17.53 -2.62
N SER A 51 -2.52 18.27 -1.72
CA SER A 51 -1.07 18.54 -1.77
C SER A 51 -0.28 17.27 -1.45
N ASP A 52 -0.76 16.46 -0.51
CA ASP A 52 -0.14 15.19 -0.16
C ASP A 52 -0.15 14.21 -1.34
N ILE A 53 -1.26 14.13 -2.08
CA ILE A 53 -1.33 13.35 -3.33
C ILE A 53 -0.32 13.85 -4.35
N LYS A 54 -0.23 15.18 -4.57
CA LYS A 54 0.76 15.75 -5.50
C LYS A 54 2.17 15.38 -5.11
N ARG A 55 2.53 15.47 -3.82
CA ARG A 55 3.85 15.11 -3.32
C ARG A 55 4.14 13.61 -3.55
N ARG A 56 3.24 12.72 -3.18
CA ARG A 56 3.39 11.26 -3.42
C ARG A 56 3.61 10.94 -4.89
N ARG A 57 2.85 11.56 -5.78
CA ARG A 57 3.03 11.40 -7.23
C ARG A 57 4.36 11.96 -7.72
N SER A 58 4.86 13.07 -7.13
CA SER A 58 6.20 13.61 -7.43
C SER A 58 7.30 12.62 -7.04
N ILE A 59 7.21 12.04 -5.84
CA ILE A 59 8.16 11.01 -5.37
C ILE A 59 8.14 9.79 -6.30
N ALA A 60 6.95 9.30 -6.63
CA ALA A 60 6.80 8.17 -7.55
C ALA A 60 7.39 8.47 -8.94
N LYS A 61 7.25 9.70 -9.44
CA LYS A 61 7.89 10.14 -10.68
C LYS A 61 9.41 10.13 -10.60
N MET A 62 9.99 10.56 -9.49
CA MET A 62 11.45 10.53 -9.28
C MET A 62 11.96 9.09 -9.28
N TYR A 63 11.33 8.18 -8.51
CA TYR A 63 11.69 6.76 -8.54
C TYR A 63 11.53 6.14 -9.93
N SER A 64 10.39 6.39 -10.59
CA SER A 64 10.15 5.86 -11.93
C SER A 64 11.22 6.32 -12.92
N LYS A 65 11.57 7.61 -12.91
CA LYS A 65 12.61 8.17 -13.77
C LYS A 65 14.00 7.64 -13.44
N GLY A 66 14.33 7.57 -12.14
CA GLY A 66 15.67 7.22 -11.68
C GLY A 66 16.01 5.72 -11.78
N LEU A 67 14.98 4.84 -11.91
CA LEU A 67 15.16 3.38 -11.88
C LEU A 67 14.67 2.66 -13.15
N SER A 68 14.13 3.39 -14.14
CA SER A 68 13.46 2.80 -15.33
C SER A 68 14.38 2.01 -16.25
N ASP A 69 15.67 2.30 -16.23
CA ASP A 69 16.71 1.65 -17.06
C ASP A 69 17.33 0.40 -16.42
N ILE A 70 16.99 0.09 -15.18
CA ILE A 70 17.51 -1.09 -14.46
C ILE A 70 16.67 -2.32 -14.83
N SER A 71 17.20 -3.18 -15.70
CA SER A 71 16.49 -4.37 -16.19
C SER A 71 16.17 -5.42 -15.12
N ALA A 72 16.83 -5.34 -13.97
CA ALA A 72 16.60 -6.22 -12.82
C ALA A 72 15.38 -5.78 -11.96
N ILE A 73 14.79 -4.61 -12.25
CA ILE A 73 13.66 -4.03 -11.50
C ILE A 73 12.44 -3.91 -12.41
N GLN A 74 11.28 -4.29 -11.90
CA GLN A 74 9.99 -3.98 -12.49
C GLN A 74 9.28 -2.95 -11.62
N LEU A 75 9.08 -1.75 -12.16
CA LEU A 75 8.41 -0.65 -11.49
C LEU A 75 6.88 -0.74 -11.60
N PRO A 76 6.13 -0.14 -10.66
CA PRO A 76 4.71 0.10 -10.85
C PRO A 76 4.47 1.07 -12.02
N PRO A 77 3.23 1.15 -12.56
CA PRO A 77 2.90 2.13 -13.59
C PRO A 77 3.33 3.55 -13.19
N SER A 78 3.94 4.29 -14.13
CA SER A 78 4.39 5.66 -13.88
C SER A 78 3.22 6.61 -13.60
N PRO A 79 3.39 7.66 -12.75
CA PRO A 79 2.41 8.73 -12.58
C PRO A 79 2.05 9.48 -13.87
N GLU A 80 2.89 9.38 -14.89
CA GLU A 80 2.68 9.98 -16.21
C GLU A 80 1.91 9.04 -17.15
N PHE A 81 1.63 7.81 -16.72
CA PHE A 81 0.80 6.90 -17.48
C PHE A 81 -0.64 7.42 -17.53
N ASP A 82 -1.09 7.77 -18.71
CA ASP A 82 -2.42 8.36 -18.99
C ASP A 82 -3.48 7.25 -19.09
N GLY A 83 -3.59 6.47 -18.04
CA GLY A 83 -4.54 5.37 -17.93
C GLY A 83 -5.82 5.76 -17.18
N ILE A 84 -6.80 4.87 -17.23
CA ILE A 84 -8.09 5.00 -16.52
C ILE A 84 -7.87 5.08 -14.98
N ASN A 85 -6.74 4.59 -14.48
CA ASN A 85 -6.46 4.47 -13.07
C ASN A 85 -5.56 5.62 -12.59
N PHE A 86 -6.12 6.45 -11.72
CA PHE A 86 -5.37 7.50 -11.03
C PHE A 86 -4.80 6.93 -9.72
N ASP A 87 -3.49 6.60 -9.70
CA ASP A 87 -2.83 6.14 -8.49
C ASP A 87 -2.33 7.34 -7.66
N ILE A 88 -2.59 7.28 -6.35
CA ILE A 88 -2.10 8.25 -5.35
C ILE A 88 -0.76 7.82 -4.73
N TYR A 89 -0.28 6.63 -5.02
CA TYR A 89 0.94 6.03 -4.48
C TYR A 89 0.98 6.04 -2.94
N GLN A 90 0.05 5.34 -2.32
CA GLN A 90 0.14 5.11 -0.88
C GLN A 90 1.45 4.41 -0.53
N ASN A 91 1.85 3.44 -1.34
CA ASN A 91 3.13 2.75 -1.32
C ASN A 91 3.78 2.87 -2.70
N PHE A 92 5.11 2.77 -2.75
CA PHE A 92 5.84 2.56 -3.99
C PHE A 92 6.46 1.18 -3.94
N GLU A 93 5.75 0.20 -4.51
CA GLU A 93 6.15 -1.20 -4.50
C GLU A 93 6.68 -1.61 -5.87
N LEU A 94 7.89 -2.10 -5.89
CA LEU A 94 8.56 -2.64 -7.07
C LEU A 94 8.81 -4.14 -6.93
N ARG A 95 9.15 -4.79 -8.04
CA ARG A 95 9.71 -6.15 -8.02
C ARG A 95 11.19 -6.06 -8.38
N ALA A 96 12.03 -6.72 -7.59
CA ALA A 96 13.48 -6.69 -7.73
C ALA A 96 14.06 -8.12 -7.81
N LYS A 97 14.90 -8.38 -8.78
CA LYS A 97 15.75 -9.55 -8.74
C LYS A 97 16.73 -9.42 -7.57
N SER A 98 17.06 -10.53 -6.92
CA SER A 98 17.89 -10.50 -5.70
C SER A 98 17.34 -9.57 -4.62
N ARG A 99 15.99 -9.58 -4.42
CA ARG A 99 15.28 -8.70 -3.51
C ARG A 99 15.84 -8.70 -2.09
N ASP A 100 16.20 -9.86 -1.56
CA ASP A 100 16.68 -9.97 -0.17
C ASP A 100 18.09 -9.39 -0.02
N GLU A 101 18.96 -9.60 -1.01
CA GLU A 101 20.30 -9.01 -1.09
C GLU A 101 20.21 -7.48 -1.24
N LEU A 102 19.34 -6.99 -2.12
CA LEU A 102 19.08 -5.56 -2.27
C LEU A 102 18.58 -4.95 -0.95
N ARG A 103 17.63 -5.60 -0.29
CA ARG A 103 17.10 -5.15 1.01
C ARG A 103 18.20 -5.02 2.05
N ASN A 104 19.07 -6.03 2.16
CA ASN A 104 20.18 -6.02 3.12
C ASN A 104 21.15 -4.89 2.82
N PHE A 105 21.54 -4.73 1.56
CA PHE A 105 22.42 -3.64 1.11
C PHE A 105 21.82 -2.26 1.42
N LEU A 106 20.53 -2.04 1.14
CA LEU A 106 19.86 -0.79 1.47
C LEU A 106 19.80 -0.55 2.98
N ASN A 107 19.56 -1.60 3.77
CA ASN A 107 19.55 -1.50 5.23
C ASN A 107 20.94 -1.11 5.80
N GLU A 108 22.03 -1.64 5.25
CA GLU A 108 23.39 -1.26 5.60
C GLU A 108 23.69 0.22 5.29
N LYS A 109 23.04 0.77 4.26
CA LYS A 109 23.08 2.20 3.92
C LYS A 109 22.08 3.06 4.72
N GLY A 110 21.39 2.48 5.72
CA GLY A 110 20.40 3.20 6.54
C GLY A 110 19.06 3.43 5.86
N ILE A 111 18.79 2.76 4.73
CA ILE A 111 17.54 2.88 3.97
C ILE A 111 16.57 1.78 4.40
N GLY A 112 15.51 2.16 5.11
CA GLY A 112 14.44 1.24 5.53
C GLY A 112 13.51 0.87 4.38
N THR A 113 13.30 -0.43 4.15
CA THR A 113 12.36 -0.96 3.14
C THR A 113 11.39 -1.94 3.78
N ILE A 114 10.24 -2.16 3.14
CA ILE A 114 9.20 -3.04 3.67
C ILE A 114 8.89 -4.14 2.66
N ILE A 115 8.75 -5.36 3.16
CA ILE A 115 8.18 -6.49 2.42
C ILE A 115 6.77 -6.74 2.96
N GLN A 116 5.77 -6.64 2.09
CA GLN A 116 4.38 -6.88 2.46
C GLN A 116 4.20 -8.27 3.09
N TRP A 117 3.47 -8.32 4.22
CA TRP A 117 3.14 -9.57 4.91
C TRP A 117 4.34 -10.49 5.15
N ALA A 118 5.51 -9.90 5.41
CA ALA A 118 6.78 -10.61 5.56
C ALA A 118 7.10 -11.56 4.38
N GLY A 119 6.67 -11.21 3.17
CA GLY A 119 6.89 -12.01 1.96
C GLY A 119 6.01 -13.26 1.85
N THR A 120 4.96 -13.38 2.67
CA THR A 120 4.10 -14.57 2.69
C THR A 120 2.72 -14.26 2.11
N PRO A 121 2.33 -14.85 0.98
CA PRO A 121 1.01 -14.66 0.42
C PRO A 121 -0.08 -15.34 1.28
N VAL A 122 -1.28 -14.77 1.28
CA VAL A 122 -2.38 -15.16 2.19
C VAL A 122 -2.71 -16.65 2.17
N HIS A 123 -2.66 -17.30 0.99
CA HIS A 123 -2.96 -18.73 0.85
C HIS A 123 -1.91 -19.67 1.49
N LYS A 124 -0.76 -19.14 1.91
CA LYS A 124 0.29 -19.89 2.62
C LYS A 124 0.13 -19.83 4.14
N PHE A 125 -0.78 -19.02 4.68
CA PHE A 125 -1.05 -18.99 6.12
C PHE A 125 -1.91 -20.19 6.52
N LYS A 126 -1.26 -21.26 6.93
CA LYS A 126 -1.91 -22.55 7.27
C LYS A 126 -3.06 -22.43 8.27
N LYS A 127 -2.95 -21.52 9.23
CA LYS A 127 -3.97 -21.27 10.27
C LYS A 127 -5.28 -20.69 9.74
N LEU A 128 -5.28 -20.15 8.50
CA LEU A 128 -6.49 -19.62 7.85
C LEU A 128 -7.34 -20.71 7.18
N GLY A 129 -6.91 -21.98 7.25
CA GLY A 129 -7.68 -23.11 6.73
C GLY A 129 -7.62 -23.29 5.21
N PHE A 130 -6.72 -22.58 4.52
CA PHE A 130 -6.49 -22.82 3.11
C PHE A 130 -5.91 -24.22 2.88
N ARG A 131 -6.45 -24.93 1.88
CA ARG A 131 -5.86 -26.17 1.37
C ARG A 131 -4.59 -25.86 0.59
N ASP A 132 -3.86 -26.87 0.14
CA ASP A 132 -2.67 -26.72 -0.70
C ASP A 132 -3.02 -26.11 -2.06
N ILE A 133 -3.14 -24.79 -2.07
CA ILE A 133 -3.39 -23.98 -3.26
C ILE A 133 -2.03 -23.53 -3.81
N LYS A 134 -1.84 -23.74 -5.12
CA LYS A 134 -0.67 -23.23 -5.86
C LYS A 134 -1.08 -22.01 -6.66
N LEU A 135 -0.49 -20.86 -6.38
CA LEU A 135 -0.68 -19.60 -7.09
C LEU A 135 0.68 -19.08 -7.58
N PRO A 136 1.20 -19.66 -8.69
CA PRO A 136 2.60 -19.44 -9.10
C PRO A 136 2.94 -17.97 -9.34
N PHE A 137 2.03 -17.19 -9.93
CA PHE A 137 2.25 -15.75 -10.15
C PHE A 137 2.31 -14.99 -8.84
N THR A 138 1.41 -15.25 -7.91
CA THR A 138 1.41 -14.63 -6.58
C THR A 138 2.67 -15.02 -5.80
N GLU A 139 3.05 -16.29 -5.85
CA GLU A 139 4.22 -16.79 -5.15
C GLU A 139 5.52 -16.17 -5.72
N ALA A 140 5.61 -16.01 -7.04
CA ALA A 140 6.73 -15.32 -7.69
C ALA A 140 6.76 -13.83 -7.30
N TYR A 141 5.61 -13.16 -7.32
CA TYR A 141 5.49 -11.76 -6.91
C TYR A 141 6.02 -11.53 -5.49
N PHE A 142 5.60 -12.34 -4.53
CA PHE A 142 6.02 -12.22 -3.13
C PHE A 142 7.51 -12.50 -2.89
N LYS A 143 8.19 -13.19 -3.81
CA LYS A 143 9.65 -13.37 -3.75
C LYS A 143 10.42 -12.11 -4.14
N GLU A 144 9.81 -11.24 -4.93
CA GLU A 144 10.48 -10.11 -5.57
C GLU A 144 9.99 -8.74 -5.07
N CYS A 145 8.79 -8.67 -4.47
CA CYS A 145 8.20 -7.40 -4.05
C CYS A 145 8.99 -6.72 -2.93
N LEU A 146 9.18 -5.42 -3.08
CA LEU A 146 9.86 -4.55 -2.11
C LEU A 146 9.26 -3.15 -2.18
N MET A 147 8.90 -2.59 -1.04
CA MET A 147 8.42 -1.22 -0.93
C MET A 147 9.57 -0.28 -0.56
N LEU A 148 9.76 0.75 -1.37
CA LEU A 148 10.68 1.85 -1.12
C LEU A 148 10.08 2.88 -0.16
N PRO A 149 10.91 3.71 0.50
CA PRO A 149 10.44 4.80 1.33
C PRO A 149 9.45 5.71 0.60
N MET A 150 8.24 5.85 1.13
CA MET A 150 7.18 6.67 0.55
C MET A 150 6.37 7.32 1.67
N ASN A 151 6.77 8.52 2.08
CA ASN A 151 6.07 9.30 3.10
C ASN A 151 6.18 10.80 2.81
N MET A 152 5.41 11.61 3.52
CA MET A 152 5.36 13.06 3.28
C MET A 152 6.56 13.83 3.84
N GLY A 153 7.34 13.20 4.72
CA GLY A 153 8.52 13.82 5.35
C GLY A 153 9.81 13.63 4.58
N ILE A 154 9.84 12.73 3.59
CA ILE A 154 11.05 12.47 2.79
C ILE A 154 11.29 13.64 1.82
N ASN A 155 12.51 14.16 1.80
CA ASN A 155 12.92 15.22 0.87
C ASN A 155 13.51 14.64 -0.43
N ASP A 156 13.81 15.51 -1.40
CA ASP A 156 14.27 15.07 -2.72
C ASP A 156 15.69 14.48 -2.67
N ASP A 157 16.58 15.03 -1.83
CA ASP A 157 17.94 14.50 -1.67
C ASP A 157 17.94 13.08 -1.07
N GLU A 158 17.03 12.81 -0.14
CA GLU A 158 16.85 11.46 0.41
C GLU A 158 16.32 10.48 -0.64
N ILE A 159 15.44 10.93 -1.54
CA ILE A 159 14.95 10.11 -2.65
C ILE A 159 16.08 9.82 -3.63
N ASP A 160 16.88 10.82 -3.98
CA ASP A 160 18.05 10.66 -4.86
C ASP A 160 19.10 9.74 -4.23
N TYR A 161 19.27 9.80 -2.90
CA TYR A 161 20.11 8.84 -2.17
C TYR A 161 19.60 7.40 -2.26
N VAL A 162 18.28 7.18 -2.15
CA VAL A 162 17.70 5.84 -2.36
C VAL A 162 17.93 5.36 -3.78
N ILE A 163 17.68 6.22 -4.78
CA ILE A 163 17.87 5.89 -6.20
C ILE A 163 19.34 5.53 -6.47
N SER A 164 20.29 6.36 -6.05
CA SER A 164 21.72 6.12 -6.25
C SER A 164 22.18 4.83 -5.58
N SER A 165 21.69 4.57 -4.35
CA SER A 165 22.02 3.32 -3.64
C SER A 165 21.50 2.08 -4.35
N ILE A 166 20.29 2.13 -4.95
CA ILE A 166 19.77 1.01 -5.76
C ILE A 166 20.60 0.83 -7.03
N ARG A 167 20.99 1.92 -7.68
CA ARG A 167 21.87 1.89 -8.85
C ARG A 167 23.23 1.30 -8.53
N ASP A 168 23.83 1.69 -7.39
CA ASP A 168 25.12 1.11 -6.93
C ASP A 168 25.05 -0.42 -6.73
N PHE A 169 23.89 -0.94 -6.31
CA PHE A 169 23.70 -2.38 -6.11
C PHE A 169 23.64 -3.16 -7.42
N TYR A 170 23.06 -2.57 -8.47
CA TYR A 170 22.87 -3.25 -9.77
C TYR A 170 23.91 -2.87 -10.83
N GLY A 171 24.66 -1.81 -10.63
CA GLY A 171 25.67 -1.29 -11.56
C GLY A 171 27.00 -1.89 -11.39
#